data_860b5a06d25fb32635b01fab517806b2
#
_entry.id   860b5a06d25fb32635b01fab517806b2
#
_cell.length_a   1.000
_cell.length_b   1.000
_cell.length_c   1.000
_cell.angle_alpha   90.00
_cell.angle_beta   90.00
_cell.angle_gamma   90.00
#
_symmetry.space_group_name_H-M   'P 1'
#
loop_
_entity.id
_entity.type
_entity.pdbx_description
1 polymer ?
#
loop_
_entity_poly.entity_id
_entity_poly.type
_entity_poly.pdbx_seq_one_letter_code
_entity_poly.pdbx_strand_id
1 'polypeptide(L)'
;MIIELLTPEPSAWDAASVLVRAANYAASLVAGGAALFHAGFSAQMRQADSASVRRLAAGASAAAIALSVAALIVRAGVLSGGGGILEARVWEAMMTSRIGDAFWIRLAGLLAIAALATRITVAPHLAVAGALAVAASYAAMGHSMLYRPRQGIAALVVVHLACVSFWVGSLLPLARLARGRDGETVAILADWSRIARPVVAVLIASGLALAALMVRRFDLLYATAYGSGLSVKLLLVAVMLALAARHAFVLSPAAARLEPGAGNRLARSIRLEAAVSLLVFWAAAEMVSIHPLDAGHRIAA
;
A
#
# COMPACT_ATOMS: atom_id res chain seq x y z
N MET A 1 -12.49 -33.51 12.65
CA MET A 1 -12.71 -34.41 11.48
C MET A 1 -13.96 -34.06 10.65
N ILE A 2 -15.06 -33.52 11.18
CA ILE A 2 -16.23 -33.10 10.36
C ILE A 2 -16.12 -31.62 9.90
N ILE A 3 -15.33 -30.80 10.54
CA ILE A 3 -15.20 -29.36 10.28
C ILE A 3 -14.12 -29.08 9.21
N GLU A 4 -13.12 -29.93 9.04
CA GLU A 4 -12.15 -29.89 7.93
C GLU A 4 -12.81 -30.10 6.55
N LEU A 5 -13.98 -30.73 6.52
CA LEU A 5 -14.72 -31.00 5.27
C LEU A 5 -15.54 -29.80 4.75
N LEU A 6 -15.61 -28.67 5.47
CA LEU A 6 -16.44 -27.51 5.10
C LEU A 6 -15.67 -26.26 4.72
N THR A 7 -14.35 -26.24 4.85
CA THR A 7 -13.51 -25.20 4.22
C THR A 7 -13.05 -25.74 2.88
N PRO A 8 -13.55 -25.22 1.76
CA PRO A 8 -13.04 -25.63 0.45
C PRO A 8 -11.55 -25.36 0.40
N GLU A 9 -10.77 -26.34 -0.04
CA GLU A 9 -9.34 -26.15 -0.35
C GLU A 9 -9.18 -24.86 -1.16
N PRO A 10 -8.23 -23.98 -0.81
CA PRO A 10 -8.04 -22.74 -1.55
C PRO A 10 -7.79 -23.05 -3.01
N SER A 11 -8.64 -22.54 -3.87
CA SER A 11 -8.54 -22.74 -5.31
C SER A 11 -7.30 -22.03 -5.87
N ALA A 12 -6.84 -22.42 -7.06
CA ALA A 12 -5.78 -21.71 -7.77
C ALA A 12 -6.15 -20.21 -7.97
N TRP A 13 -7.44 -19.90 -8.09
CA TRP A 13 -7.93 -18.53 -8.20
C TRP A 13 -7.79 -17.73 -6.92
N ASP A 14 -7.93 -18.37 -5.75
CA ASP A 14 -7.72 -17.72 -4.45
C ASP A 14 -6.24 -17.36 -4.27
N ALA A 15 -5.35 -18.28 -4.57
CA ALA A 15 -3.91 -18.02 -4.54
C ALA A 15 -3.51 -16.90 -5.53
N ALA A 16 -4.04 -16.91 -6.76
CA ALA A 16 -3.84 -15.85 -7.72
C ALA A 16 -4.40 -14.50 -7.24
N SER A 17 -5.56 -14.51 -6.55
CA SER A 17 -6.15 -13.30 -5.96
C SER A 17 -5.24 -12.67 -4.92
N VAL A 18 -4.66 -13.46 -4.01
CA VAL A 18 -3.72 -12.96 -2.98
C VAL A 18 -2.49 -12.36 -3.64
N LEU A 19 -1.85 -13.11 -4.55
CA LEU A 19 -0.61 -12.68 -5.20
C LEU A 19 -0.79 -11.38 -6.00
N VAL A 20 -1.80 -11.34 -6.89
CA VAL A 20 -2.06 -10.18 -7.75
C VAL A 20 -2.48 -8.98 -6.92
N ARG A 21 -3.28 -9.18 -5.87
CA ARG A 21 -3.72 -8.11 -4.97
C ARG A 21 -2.56 -7.53 -4.16
N ALA A 22 -1.70 -8.38 -3.57
CA ALA A 22 -0.51 -7.94 -2.83
C ALA A 22 0.44 -7.14 -3.72
N ALA A 23 0.72 -7.63 -4.93
CA ALA A 23 1.55 -6.95 -5.91
C ALA A 23 0.93 -5.62 -6.37
N ASN A 24 -0.39 -5.58 -6.57
CA ASN A 24 -1.12 -4.37 -6.94
C ASN A 24 -1.08 -3.31 -5.82
N TYR A 25 -1.22 -3.71 -4.54
CA TYR A 25 -1.03 -2.82 -3.40
C TYR A 25 0.37 -2.23 -3.40
N ALA A 26 1.40 -3.08 -3.50
CA ALA A 26 2.78 -2.62 -3.51
C ALA A 26 3.05 -1.62 -4.64
N ALA A 27 2.69 -1.97 -5.89
CA ALA A 27 2.94 -1.12 -7.05
C ALA A 27 2.17 0.22 -6.97
N SER A 28 0.88 0.17 -6.60
CA SER A 28 0.02 1.37 -6.51
C SER A 28 0.48 2.33 -5.41
N LEU A 29 0.81 1.80 -4.22
CA LEU A 29 1.23 2.63 -3.09
C LEU A 29 2.65 3.16 -3.26
N VAL A 30 3.55 2.39 -3.90
CA VAL A 30 4.88 2.89 -4.28
C VAL A 30 4.76 3.99 -5.34
N ALA A 31 3.89 3.84 -6.35
CA ALA A 31 3.66 4.89 -7.35
C ALA A 31 3.17 6.20 -6.69
N GLY A 32 2.11 6.11 -5.88
CA GLY A 32 1.56 7.25 -5.15
C GLY A 32 2.58 7.90 -4.21
N GLY A 33 3.32 7.09 -3.45
CA GLY A 33 4.31 7.61 -2.51
C GLY A 33 5.54 8.21 -3.18
N ALA A 34 6.00 7.67 -4.31
CA ALA A 34 7.05 8.28 -5.12
C ALA A 34 6.60 9.64 -5.68
N ALA A 35 5.32 9.77 -6.07
CA ALA A 35 4.74 11.04 -6.49
C ALA A 35 4.71 12.07 -5.35
N LEU A 36 4.24 11.68 -4.17
CA LEU A 36 4.23 12.52 -2.97
C LEU A 36 5.65 12.94 -2.56
N PHE A 37 6.59 12.00 -2.58
CA PHE A 37 8.00 12.28 -2.30
C PHE A 37 8.59 13.27 -3.31
N HIS A 38 8.32 13.08 -4.60
CA HIS A 38 8.77 14.02 -5.63
C HIS A 38 8.18 15.42 -5.41
N ALA A 39 6.87 15.51 -5.13
CA ALA A 39 6.22 16.80 -4.88
C ALA A 39 6.81 17.54 -3.66
N GLY A 40 7.13 16.80 -2.60
CA GLY A 40 7.68 17.39 -1.38
C GLY A 40 9.16 17.77 -1.45
N PHE A 41 9.96 17.06 -2.23
CA PHE A 41 11.43 17.15 -2.14
C PHE A 41 12.16 17.44 -3.46
N SER A 42 11.44 17.53 -4.60
CA SER A 42 12.09 17.70 -5.91
C SER A 42 12.96 18.96 -6.03
N ALA A 43 12.57 20.04 -5.34
CA ALA A 43 13.34 21.30 -5.34
C ALA A 43 14.69 21.19 -4.61
N GLN A 44 14.82 20.24 -3.68
CA GLN A 44 16.04 19.99 -2.91
C GLN A 44 16.91 18.88 -3.51
N MET A 45 16.35 18.09 -4.45
CA MET A 45 17.06 16.95 -5.06
C MET A 45 17.90 17.38 -6.24
N ARG A 46 19.03 16.72 -6.41
CA ARG A 46 19.78 16.77 -7.68
C ARG A 46 18.91 16.29 -8.83
N GLN A 47 19.16 16.81 -10.01
CA GLN A 47 18.39 16.45 -11.21
C GLN A 47 18.37 14.93 -11.48
N ALA A 48 19.49 14.23 -11.23
CA ALA A 48 19.61 12.78 -11.40
C ALA A 48 18.71 12.01 -10.42
N ASP A 49 18.64 12.45 -9.17
CA ASP A 49 17.81 11.83 -8.12
C ASP A 49 16.34 12.09 -8.38
N SER A 50 15.98 13.33 -8.69
CA SER A 50 14.62 13.70 -9.12
C SER A 50 14.16 12.88 -10.34
N ALA A 51 15.02 12.72 -11.35
CA ALA A 51 14.75 11.89 -12.52
C ALA A 51 14.56 10.40 -12.15
N SER A 52 15.30 9.92 -11.15
CA SER A 52 15.14 8.54 -10.65
C SER A 52 13.80 8.34 -9.96
N VAL A 53 13.36 9.30 -9.14
CA VAL A 53 12.05 9.24 -8.47
C VAL A 53 10.90 9.28 -9.48
N ARG A 54 11.00 10.13 -10.52
CA ARG A 54 10.01 10.15 -11.61
C ARG A 54 9.95 8.82 -12.37
N ARG A 55 11.10 8.19 -12.66
CA ARG A 55 11.12 6.86 -13.30
C ARG A 55 10.51 5.80 -12.41
N LEU A 56 10.79 5.84 -11.10
CA LEU A 56 10.15 4.95 -10.12
C LEU A 56 8.63 5.12 -10.13
N ALA A 57 8.14 6.36 -10.05
CA ALA A 57 6.70 6.66 -10.06
C ALA A 57 6.03 6.14 -11.34
N ALA A 58 6.62 6.43 -12.52
CA ALA A 58 6.08 5.99 -13.80
C ALA A 58 6.12 4.46 -13.97
N GLY A 59 7.24 3.82 -13.62
CA GLY A 59 7.39 2.37 -13.70
C GLY A 59 6.45 1.64 -12.75
N ALA A 60 6.32 2.12 -11.50
CA ALA A 60 5.38 1.57 -10.54
C ALA A 60 3.91 1.78 -10.98
N SER A 61 3.58 2.93 -11.62
CA SER A 61 2.26 3.16 -12.20
C SER A 61 1.96 2.18 -13.33
N ALA A 62 2.90 1.96 -14.26
CA ALA A 62 2.74 1.00 -15.34
C ALA A 62 2.52 -0.43 -14.80
N ALA A 63 3.31 -0.85 -13.81
CA ALA A 63 3.14 -2.13 -13.14
C ALA A 63 1.77 -2.22 -12.43
N ALA A 64 1.34 -1.17 -11.74
CA ALA A 64 0.04 -1.13 -11.06
C ALA A 64 -1.14 -1.17 -12.04
N ILE A 65 -1.03 -0.55 -13.21
CA ILE A 65 -2.04 -0.65 -14.28
C ILE A 65 -2.14 -2.10 -14.77
N ALA A 66 -1.03 -2.73 -15.12
CA ALA A 66 -1.01 -4.13 -15.57
C ALA A 66 -1.59 -5.06 -14.50
N LEU A 67 -1.20 -4.87 -13.22
CA LEU A 67 -1.73 -5.65 -12.10
C LEU A 67 -3.21 -5.38 -11.82
N SER A 68 -3.71 -4.16 -12.08
CA SER A 68 -5.14 -3.85 -11.96
C SER A 68 -5.96 -4.59 -13.03
N VAL A 69 -5.44 -4.70 -14.26
CA VAL A 69 -6.06 -5.52 -15.32
C VAL A 69 -6.01 -7.01 -14.93
N ALA A 70 -4.86 -7.49 -14.46
CA ALA A 70 -4.74 -8.87 -13.99
C ALA A 70 -5.73 -9.17 -12.83
N ALA A 71 -5.92 -8.22 -11.90
CA ALA A 71 -6.89 -8.35 -10.82
C ALA A 71 -8.34 -8.47 -11.32
N LEU A 72 -8.71 -7.78 -12.40
CA LEU A 72 -10.02 -7.94 -13.03
C LEU A 72 -10.17 -9.34 -13.65
N ILE A 73 -9.15 -9.85 -14.35
CA ILE A 73 -9.16 -11.18 -14.95
C ILE A 73 -9.31 -12.26 -13.86
N VAL A 74 -8.51 -12.17 -12.81
CA VAL A 74 -8.60 -13.09 -11.66
C VAL A 74 -9.97 -13.00 -11.00
N ARG A 75 -10.53 -11.80 -10.86
CA ARG A 75 -11.87 -11.59 -10.28
C ARG A 75 -12.97 -12.21 -11.17
N ALA A 76 -12.86 -12.09 -12.50
CA ALA A 76 -13.77 -12.76 -13.42
C ALA A 76 -13.69 -14.28 -13.27
N GLY A 77 -12.48 -14.85 -13.14
CA GLY A 77 -12.25 -16.26 -12.86
C GLY A 77 -12.90 -16.73 -11.57
N VAL A 78 -12.71 -15.99 -10.47
CA VAL A 78 -13.36 -16.29 -9.18
C VAL A 78 -14.88 -16.28 -9.28
N LEU A 79 -15.46 -15.26 -9.93
CA LEU A 79 -16.92 -15.10 -10.05
C LEU A 79 -17.58 -16.18 -10.92
N SER A 80 -16.86 -16.71 -11.90
CA SER A 80 -17.39 -17.67 -12.87
C SER A 80 -16.92 -19.11 -12.65
N GLY A 81 -16.17 -19.37 -11.58
CA GLY A 81 -15.55 -20.69 -11.38
C GLY A 81 -14.56 -21.07 -12.50
N GLY A 82 -14.00 -20.06 -13.20
CA GLY A 82 -13.04 -20.24 -14.29
C GLY A 82 -13.65 -20.34 -15.70
N GLY A 83 -14.90 -20.77 -15.82
CA GLY A 83 -15.54 -21.00 -17.13
C GLY A 83 -15.98 -19.74 -17.87
N GLY A 84 -16.33 -18.69 -17.16
CA GLY A 84 -16.93 -17.47 -17.72
C GLY A 84 -15.98 -16.29 -17.94
N ILE A 85 -14.64 -16.50 -17.90
CA ILE A 85 -13.68 -15.41 -18.12
C ILE A 85 -13.86 -14.71 -19.47
N LEU A 86 -14.31 -15.43 -20.48
CA LEU A 86 -14.57 -14.89 -21.83
C LEU A 86 -16.02 -14.42 -22.01
N GLU A 87 -16.88 -14.57 -21.01
CA GLU A 87 -18.29 -14.19 -21.13
C GLU A 87 -18.49 -12.68 -20.99
N ALA A 88 -19.05 -12.05 -22.02
CA ALA A 88 -19.30 -10.59 -21.99
C ALA A 88 -20.16 -10.15 -20.81
N ARG A 89 -21.11 -10.96 -20.37
CA ARG A 89 -22.00 -10.68 -19.23
C ARG A 89 -21.24 -10.54 -17.92
N VAL A 90 -20.19 -11.33 -17.70
CA VAL A 90 -19.35 -11.24 -16.49
C VAL A 90 -18.61 -9.90 -16.47
N TRP A 91 -18.05 -9.49 -17.59
CA TRP A 91 -17.36 -8.20 -17.73
C TRP A 91 -18.31 -7.01 -17.60
N GLU A 92 -19.46 -7.07 -18.23
CA GLU A 92 -20.50 -6.04 -18.12
C GLU A 92 -20.92 -5.85 -16.66
N ALA A 93 -21.25 -6.95 -15.95
CA ALA A 93 -21.62 -6.91 -14.54
C ALA A 93 -20.51 -6.34 -13.66
N MET A 94 -19.23 -6.65 -13.92
CA MET A 94 -18.12 -6.09 -13.18
C MET A 94 -17.92 -4.60 -13.48
N MET A 95 -17.94 -4.19 -14.75
CA MET A 95 -17.66 -2.81 -15.16
C MET A 95 -18.77 -1.83 -14.80
N THR A 96 -20.02 -2.30 -14.69
CA THR A 96 -21.17 -1.49 -14.23
C THR A 96 -21.33 -1.47 -12.71
N SER A 97 -20.46 -2.18 -11.99
CA SER A 97 -20.43 -2.23 -10.51
C SER A 97 -19.35 -1.31 -9.92
N ARG A 98 -19.30 -1.26 -8.58
CA ARG A 98 -18.23 -0.55 -7.85
C ARG A 98 -16.82 -1.06 -8.18
N ILE A 99 -16.66 -2.27 -8.71
CA ILE A 99 -15.38 -2.80 -9.17
C ILE A 99 -14.90 -1.97 -10.37
N GLY A 100 -15.80 -1.70 -11.33
CA GLY A 100 -15.53 -0.85 -12.48
C GLY A 100 -15.22 0.58 -12.06
N ASP A 101 -16.04 1.19 -11.18
CA ASP A 101 -15.80 2.55 -10.67
C ASP A 101 -14.41 2.67 -10.07
N ALA A 102 -14.05 1.75 -9.18
CA ALA A 102 -12.75 1.76 -8.53
C ALA A 102 -11.59 1.50 -9.50
N PHE A 103 -11.79 0.67 -10.52
CA PHE A 103 -10.80 0.44 -11.58
C PHE A 103 -10.54 1.73 -12.37
N TRP A 104 -11.59 2.43 -12.81
CA TRP A 104 -11.43 3.65 -13.60
C TRP A 104 -10.82 4.80 -12.79
N ILE A 105 -11.22 4.96 -11.52
CA ILE A 105 -10.61 5.94 -10.61
C ILE A 105 -9.12 5.65 -10.43
N ARG A 106 -8.76 4.37 -10.23
CA ARG A 106 -7.36 3.94 -10.06
C ARG A 106 -6.56 4.15 -11.33
N LEU A 107 -7.10 3.78 -12.48
CA LEU A 107 -6.46 3.96 -13.78
C LEU A 107 -6.16 5.44 -14.05
N ALA A 108 -7.16 6.31 -13.86
CA ALA A 108 -6.98 7.76 -14.01
C ALA A 108 -5.91 8.29 -13.06
N GLY A 109 -5.93 7.86 -11.78
CA GLY A 109 -4.92 8.25 -10.79
C GLY A 109 -3.50 7.79 -11.17
N LEU A 110 -3.35 6.55 -11.64
CA LEU A 110 -2.05 6.01 -12.06
C LEU A 110 -1.51 6.69 -13.32
N LEU A 111 -2.37 7.03 -14.28
CA LEU A 111 -2.00 7.80 -15.46
C LEU A 111 -1.57 9.23 -15.09
N ALA A 112 -2.26 9.86 -14.14
CA ALA A 112 -1.87 11.16 -13.61
C ALA A 112 -0.50 11.11 -12.90
N ILE A 113 -0.19 10.04 -12.15
CA ILE A 113 1.15 9.84 -11.56
C ILE A 113 2.20 9.61 -12.66
N ALA A 114 1.89 8.80 -13.66
CA ALA A 114 2.80 8.52 -14.77
C ALA A 114 3.16 9.78 -15.58
N ALA A 115 2.30 10.81 -15.58
CA ALA A 115 2.56 12.10 -16.21
C ALA A 115 3.82 12.80 -15.65
N LEU A 116 4.34 12.44 -14.47
CA LEU A 116 5.64 12.90 -13.98
C LEU A 116 6.79 12.61 -14.95
N ALA A 117 6.68 11.59 -15.79
CA ALA A 117 7.68 11.29 -16.83
C ALA A 117 7.78 12.38 -17.90
N THR A 118 6.69 13.11 -18.17
CA THR A 118 6.60 14.09 -19.26
C THR A 118 7.26 15.44 -18.94
N ARG A 119 7.59 15.73 -17.69
CA ARG A 119 8.20 16.98 -17.22
C ARG A 119 7.37 18.25 -17.47
N ILE A 120 6.11 18.15 -17.78
CA ILE A 120 5.20 19.31 -17.89
C ILE A 120 5.02 19.96 -16.51
N THR A 121 4.84 21.27 -16.48
CA THR A 121 4.79 22.08 -15.24
C THR A 121 3.72 21.62 -14.27
N VAL A 122 2.57 21.17 -14.74
CA VAL A 122 1.45 20.72 -13.93
C VAL A 122 1.57 19.26 -13.44
N ALA A 123 2.54 18.48 -13.97
CA ALA A 123 2.71 17.06 -13.65
C ALA A 123 2.82 16.76 -12.14
N PRO A 124 3.57 17.51 -11.32
CA PRO A 124 3.63 17.26 -9.89
C PRO A 124 2.27 17.39 -9.19
N HIS A 125 1.46 18.38 -9.55
CA HIS A 125 0.12 18.56 -8.98
C HIS A 125 -0.83 17.45 -9.42
N LEU A 126 -0.79 17.08 -10.71
CA LEU A 126 -1.54 15.94 -11.23
C LEU A 126 -1.16 14.64 -10.51
N ALA A 127 0.12 14.43 -10.24
CA ALA A 127 0.60 13.23 -9.58
C ALA A 127 0.17 13.15 -8.11
N VAL A 128 0.11 14.27 -7.39
CA VAL A 128 -0.45 14.32 -6.03
C VAL A 128 -1.95 14.01 -6.06
N ALA A 129 -2.72 14.63 -6.96
CA ALA A 129 -4.13 14.31 -7.14
C ALA A 129 -4.33 12.84 -7.53
N GLY A 130 -3.46 12.31 -8.40
CA GLY A 130 -3.43 10.91 -8.79
C GLY A 130 -3.18 9.96 -7.61
N ALA A 131 -2.25 10.30 -6.72
CA ALA A 131 -1.98 9.51 -5.51
C ALA A 131 -3.20 9.43 -4.58
N LEU A 132 -3.91 10.54 -4.41
CA LEU A 132 -5.15 10.58 -3.64
C LEU A 132 -6.28 9.80 -4.34
N ALA A 133 -6.40 9.89 -5.67
CA ALA A 133 -7.36 9.12 -6.44
C ALA A 133 -7.11 7.61 -6.32
N VAL A 134 -5.84 7.18 -6.37
CA VAL A 134 -5.45 5.78 -6.13
C VAL A 134 -5.89 5.34 -4.72
N ALA A 135 -5.63 6.12 -3.69
CA ALA A 135 -6.07 5.82 -2.32
C ALA A 135 -7.61 5.74 -2.23
N ALA A 136 -8.32 6.69 -2.85
CA ALA A 136 -9.78 6.73 -2.89
C ALA A 136 -10.39 5.52 -3.62
N SER A 137 -9.73 5.01 -4.67
CA SER A 137 -10.18 3.83 -5.39
C SER A 137 -10.28 2.57 -4.52
N TYR A 138 -9.42 2.44 -3.53
CA TYR A 138 -9.49 1.34 -2.56
C TYR A 138 -10.59 1.54 -1.53
N ALA A 139 -10.90 2.78 -1.15
CA ALA A 139 -12.01 3.10 -0.26
C ALA A 139 -13.38 2.88 -0.92
N ALA A 140 -13.47 3.03 -2.26
CA ALA A 140 -14.68 2.76 -3.03
C ALA A 140 -15.05 1.28 -3.08
N MET A 141 -14.07 0.39 -2.88
CA MET A 141 -14.24 -1.06 -2.84
C MET A 141 -14.04 -1.60 -1.41
N GLY A 142 -14.80 -2.63 -1.04
CA GLY A 142 -14.55 -3.40 0.17
C GLY A 142 -15.53 -3.13 1.32
N HIS A 143 -15.21 -3.72 2.47
CA HIS A 143 -16.06 -3.79 3.67
C HIS A 143 -16.33 -2.44 4.31
N SER A 144 -15.50 -1.42 4.05
CA SER A 144 -15.72 -0.04 4.51
C SER A 144 -17.09 0.51 4.10
N MET A 145 -17.68 -0.03 3.04
CA MET A 145 -19.01 0.38 2.55
C MET A 145 -20.17 -0.35 3.23
N LEU A 146 -19.90 -1.38 4.03
CA LEU A 146 -20.91 -2.16 4.77
C LEU A 146 -21.20 -1.57 6.15
N TYR A 147 -20.26 -0.79 6.71
CA TYR A 147 -20.38 -0.21 8.04
C TYR A 147 -20.85 1.25 7.98
N ARG A 148 -21.59 1.68 9.01
CA ARG A 148 -22.03 3.08 9.16
C ARG A 148 -21.17 3.80 10.22
N PRO A 149 -20.81 5.09 10.02
CA PRO A 149 -21.09 5.94 8.85
C PRO A 149 -20.13 5.67 7.68
N ARG A 150 -20.65 5.29 6.52
CA ARG A 150 -19.88 4.88 5.32
C ARG A 150 -18.84 5.92 4.88
N GLN A 151 -19.25 7.19 4.84
CA GLN A 151 -18.37 8.28 4.39
C GLN A 151 -17.19 8.49 5.33
N GLY A 152 -17.41 8.41 6.65
CA GLY A 152 -16.35 8.54 7.65
C GLY A 152 -15.31 7.43 7.54
N ILE A 153 -15.75 6.18 7.36
CA ILE A 153 -14.85 5.04 7.20
C ILE A 153 -14.09 5.14 5.87
N ALA A 154 -14.76 5.53 4.79
CA ALA A 154 -14.10 5.74 3.49
C ALA A 154 -13.02 6.83 3.58
N ALA A 155 -13.33 7.97 4.20
CA ALA A 155 -12.35 9.04 4.42
C ALA A 155 -11.16 8.56 5.27
N LEU A 156 -11.41 7.77 6.32
CA LEU A 156 -10.38 7.21 7.18
C LEU A 156 -9.47 6.24 6.40
N VAL A 157 -10.04 5.42 5.51
CA VAL A 157 -9.26 4.55 4.61
C VAL A 157 -8.40 5.35 3.65
N VAL A 158 -8.93 6.43 3.06
CA VAL A 158 -8.14 7.32 2.17
C VAL A 158 -6.96 7.93 2.92
N VAL A 159 -7.19 8.46 4.12
CA VAL A 159 -6.14 9.05 4.96
C VAL A 159 -5.08 7.99 5.30
N HIS A 160 -5.52 6.81 5.74
CA HIS A 160 -4.62 5.70 6.07
C HIS A 160 -3.75 5.31 4.87
N LEU A 161 -4.35 5.11 3.70
CA LEU A 161 -3.63 4.70 2.49
C LEU A 161 -2.73 5.81 1.92
N ALA A 162 -3.10 7.08 2.07
CA ALA A 162 -2.23 8.19 1.70
C ALA A 162 -0.98 8.22 2.60
N CYS A 163 -1.13 8.00 3.92
CA CYS A 163 -0.01 7.89 4.85
C CYS A 163 0.87 6.67 4.55
N VAL A 164 0.27 5.50 4.27
CA VAL A 164 1.01 4.30 3.83
C VAL A 164 1.79 4.58 2.55
N SER A 165 1.14 5.19 1.55
CA SER A 165 1.77 5.59 0.29
C SER A 165 3.00 6.46 0.54
N PHE A 166 2.82 7.55 1.31
CA PHE A 166 3.92 8.46 1.63
C PHE A 166 5.08 7.72 2.29
N TRP A 167 4.80 6.90 3.31
CA TRP A 167 5.85 6.17 4.02
C TRP A 167 6.53 5.14 3.13
N VAL A 168 5.79 4.15 2.62
CA VAL A 168 6.36 3.02 1.87
C VAL A 168 6.96 3.48 0.54
N GLY A 169 6.31 4.39 -0.18
CA GLY A 169 6.78 4.85 -1.48
C GLY A 169 8.03 5.73 -1.41
N SER A 170 8.33 6.33 -0.24
CA SER A 170 9.58 7.07 -0.02
C SER A 170 10.77 6.17 0.34
N LEU A 171 10.56 4.91 0.75
CA LEU A 171 11.66 4.05 1.22
C LEU A 171 12.74 3.83 0.15
N LEU A 172 12.35 3.58 -1.10
CA LEU A 172 13.32 3.35 -2.18
C LEU A 172 14.13 4.61 -2.54
N PRO A 173 13.52 5.80 -2.73
CA PRO A 173 14.25 7.06 -2.84
C PRO A 173 15.18 7.33 -1.66
N LEU A 174 14.69 7.17 -0.42
CA LEU A 174 15.50 7.40 0.77
C LEU A 174 16.69 6.44 0.90
N ALA A 175 16.49 5.14 0.59
CA ALA A 175 17.57 4.16 0.61
C ALA A 175 18.67 4.48 -0.43
N ARG A 176 18.31 5.16 -1.51
CA ARG A 176 19.25 5.63 -2.52
C ARG A 176 20.00 6.87 -2.03
N LEU A 177 19.27 7.87 -1.54
CA LEU A 177 19.83 9.10 -1.00
C LEU A 177 20.74 8.83 0.21
N ALA A 178 20.38 7.92 1.10
CA ALA A 178 21.17 7.58 2.29
C ALA A 178 22.60 7.10 2.01
N ARG A 179 22.94 6.75 0.77
CA ARG A 179 24.31 6.44 0.33
C ARG A 179 25.14 7.66 -0.02
N GLY A 180 24.50 8.79 -0.29
CA GLY A 180 25.17 10.07 -0.52
C GLY A 180 25.84 10.56 0.77
N ARG A 181 26.91 11.36 0.60
CA ARG A 181 27.67 11.93 1.73
C ARG A 181 27.70 13.46 1.68
N ASP A 182 26.83 14.04 0.89
CA ASP A 182 26.75 15.50 0.73
C ASP A 182 25.69 16.12 1.65
N GLY A 183 25.84 17.41 1.90
CA GLY A 183 24.97 18.17 2.78
C GLY A 183 23.50 18.21 2.28
N GLU A 184 23.29 18.20 0.97
CA GLU A 184 21.94 18.18 0.38
C GLU A 184 21.18 16.90 0.76
N THR A 185 21.85 15.76 0.64
CA THR A 185 21.30 14.46 1.04
C THR A 185 20.92 14.44 2.52
N VAL A 186 21.80 14.96 3.39
CA VAL A 186 21.53 15.02 4.86
C VAL A 186 20.32 15.92 5.13
N ALA A 187 20.20 17.06 4.43
CA ALA A 187 19.08 17.98 4.59
C ALA A 187 17.74 17.31 4.19
N ILE A 188 17.68 16.62 3.04
CA ILE A 188 16.49 15.90 2.58
C ILE A 188 16.07 14.83 3.58
N LEU A 189 17.02 14.04 4.12
CA LEU A 189 16.73 13.01 5.12
C LEU A 189 16.17 13.62 6.42
N ALA A 190 16.70 14.77 6.86
CA ALA A 190 16.22 15.49 8.04
C ALA A 190 14.81 16.06 7.83
N ASP A 191 14.54 16.68 6.68
CA ASP A 191 13.25 17.27 6.34
C ASP A 191 12.20 16.18 6.16
N TRP A 192 12.54 15.09 5.49
CA TRP A 192 11.66 13.92 5.39
C TRP A 192 11.30 13.38 6.78
N SER A 193 12.28 13.21 7.67
CA SER A 193 12.05 12.71 9.02
C SER A 193 11.13 13.62 9.84
N ARG A 194 11.19 14.94 9.60
CA ARG A 194 10.31 15.92 10.25
C ARG A 194 8.85 15.74 9.80
N ILE A 195 8.62 15.52 8.49
CA ILE A 195 7.29 15.29 7.93
C ILE A 195 6.78 13.87 8.26
N ALA A 196 7.65 12.86 8.24
CA ALA A 196 7.28 11.48 8.49
C ALA A 196 6.72 11.24 9.90
N ARG A 197 7.21 11.95 10.93
CA ARG A 197 6.72 11.78 12.31
C ARG A 197 5.21 12.00 12.45
N PRO A 198 4.63 13.16 12.05
CA PRO A 198 3.19 13.35 12.12
C PRO A 198 2.43 12.42 11.16
N VAL A 199 2.98 12.12 9.98
CA VAL A 199 2.35 11.19 9.03
C VAL A 199 2.23 9.79 9.64
N VAL A 200 3.28 9.28 10.28
CA VAL A 200 3.27 7.97 10.97
C VAL A 200 2.32 7.98 12.17
N ALA A 201 2.24 9.08 12.93
CA ALA A 201 1.26 9.20 14.00
C ALA A 201 -0.18 9.12 13.47
N VAL A 202 -0.50 9.82 12.39
CA VAL A 202 -1.81 9.76 11.70
C VAL A 202 -2.06 8.36 11.14
N LEU A 203 -1.03 7.72 10.58
CA LEU A 203 -1.11 6.34 10.07
C LEU A 203 -1.50 5.35 11.18
N ILE A 204 -0.83 5.43 12.33
CA ILE A 204 -1.13 4.58 13.49
C ILE A 204 -2.55 4.86 13.99
N ALA A 205 -2.89 6.13 14.21
CA ALA A 205 -4.22 6.51 14.70
C ALA A 205 -5.34 6.05 13.75
N SER A 206 -5.19 6.26 12.44
CA SER A 206 -6.16 5.82 11.44
C SER A 206 -6.25 4.30 11.35
N GLY A 207 -5.12 3.60 11.45
CA GLY A 207 -5.09 2.13 11.46
C GLY A 207 -5.77 1.53 12.68
N LEU A 208 -5.52 2.08 13.88
CA LEU A 208 -6.19 1.66 15.12
C LEU A 208 -7.69 1.95 15.09
N ALA A 209 -8.08 3.12 14.58
CA ALA A 209 -9.49 3.47 14.41
C ALA A 209 -10.20 2.52 13.45
N LEU A 210 -9.59 2.19 12.30
CA LEU A 210 -10.12 1.20 11.36
C LEU A 210 -10.23 -0.18 12.01
N ALA A 211 -9.22 -0.63 12.75
CA ALA A 211 -9.25 -1.91 13.45
C ALA A 211 -10.38 -1.94 14.49
N ALA A 212 -10.54 -0.91 15.31
CA ALA A 212 -11.59 -0.79 16.31
C ALA A 212 -13.00 -0.76 15.71
N LEU A 213 -13.16 -0.09 14.54
CA LEU A 213 -14.46 -0.03 13.85
C LEU A 213 -14.83 -1.34 13.16
N MET A 214 -13.84 -2.11 12.70
CA MET A 214 -14.05 -3.38 11.99
C MET A 214 -14.10 -4.58 12.94
N VAL A 215 -13.29 -4.59 14.00
CA VAL A 215 -13.26 -5.65 15.02
C VAL A 215 -14.11 -5.21 16.19
N ARG A 216 -15.41 -5.48 16.12
CA ARG A 216 -16.37 -5.07 17.18
C ARG A 216 -16.21 -5.83 18.50
N ARG A 217 -15.51 -6.97 18.50
CA ARG A 217 -15.31 -7.85 19.65
C ARG A 217 -13.87 -8.37 19.65
N PHE A 218 -13.18 -8.22 20.75
CA PHE A 218 -11.76 -8.65 20.88
C PHE A 218 -11.59 -10.17 20.82
N ASP A 219 -12.59 -10.93 21.22
CA ASP A 219 -12.58 -12.41 21.11
C ASP A 219 -12.49 -12.89 19.66
N LEU A 220 -13.00 -12.12 18.68
CA LEU A 220 -12.89 -12.43 17.26
C LEU A 220 -11.44 -12.38 16.73
N LEU A 221 -10.53 -11.71 17.43
CA LEU A 221 -9.10 -11.70 17.07
C LEU A 221 -8.46 -13.09 17.20
N TYR A 222 -8.96 -13.91 18.13
CA TYR A 222 -8.42 -15.24 18.39
C TYR A 222 -9.32 -16.36 17.83
N ALA A 223 -10.59 -16.05 17.60
CA ALA A 223 -11.59 -17.01 17.20
C ALA A 223 -11.87 -17.04 15.69
N THR A 224 -11.24 -16.18 14.89
CA THR A 224 -11.47 -16.11 13.45
C THR A 224 -10.19 -16.10 12.64
N ALA A 225 -10.21 -16.67 11.43
CA ALA A 225 -9.10 -16.62 10.50
C ALA A 225 -8.75 -15.17 10.12
N TYR A 226 -9.74 -14.29 10.00
CA TYR A 226 -9.51 -12.85 9.83
C TYR A 226 -8.70 -12.24 10.97
N GLY A 227 -9.04 -12.57 12.22
CA GLY A 227 -8.32 -12.08 13.39
C GLY A 227 -6.87 -12.56 13.45
N SER A 228 -6.61 -13.81 13.09
CA SER A 228 -5.24 -14.35 12.97
C SER A 228 -4.43 -13.58 11.91
N GLY A 229 -5.00 -13.35 10.73
CA GLY A 229 -4.35 -12.54 9.68
C GLY A 229 -4.09 -11.10 10.14
N LEU A 230 -5.04 -10.48 10.86
CA LEU A 230 -4.86 -9.15 11.44
C LEU A 230 -3.72 -9.14 12.47
N SER A 231 -3.61 -10.15 13.32
CA SER A 231 -2.54 -10.28 14.31
C SER A 231 -1.17 -10.38 13.66
N VAL A 232 -1.02 -11.20 12.61
CA VAL A 232 0.20 -11.27 11.80
C VAL A 232 0.55 -9.92 11.17
N LYS A 233 -0.45 -9.24 10.57
CA LYS A 233 -0.26 -7.91 10.00
C LYS A 233 0.21 -6.90 11.05
N LEU A 234 -0.40 -6.89 12.24
CA LEU A 234 -0.02 -5.98 13.32
C LEU A 234 1.41 -6.25 13.81
N LEU A 235 1.82 -7.52 13.91
CA LEU A 235 3.19 -7.89 14.25
C LEU A 235 4.19 -7.36 13.20
N LEU A 236 3.91 -7.54 11.92
CA LEU A 236 4.75 -7.01 10.83
C LEU A 236 4.83 -5.48 10.87
N VAL A 237 3.71 -4.79 11.15
CA VAL A 237 3.70 -3.34 11.33
C VAL A 237 4.53 -2.93 12.56
N ALA A 238 4.48 -3.67 13.66
CA ALA A 238 5.32 -3.41 14.83
C ALA A 238 6.82 -3.54 14.49
N VAL A 239 7.21 -4.53 13.68
CA VAL A 239 8.59 -4.66 13.17
C VAL A 239 8.97 -3.45 12.31
N MET A 240 8.09 -2.98 11.42
CA MET A 240 8.33 -1.77 10.62
C MET A 240 8.52 -0.54 11.49
N LEU A 241 7.67 -0.36 12.51
CA LEU A 241 7.79 0.75 13.46
C LEU A 241 9.11 0.69 14.27
N ALA A 242 9.55 -0.50 14.67
CA ALA A 242 10.84 -0.68 15.34
C ALA A 242 12.03 -0.31 14.42
N LEU A 243 11.96 -0.71 13.12
CA LEU A 243 12.96 -0.29 12.13
C LEU A 243 12.94 1.22 11.92
N ALA A 244 11.76 1.84 11.78
CA ALA A 244 11.62 3.29 11.64
C ALA A 244 12.14 4.04 12.87
N ALA A 245 11.86 3.56 14.09
CA ALA A 245 12.41 4.12 15.32
C ALA A 245 13.95 4.02 15.33
N ARG A 246 14.51 2.88 14.94
CA ARG A 246 15.96 2.72 14.81
C ARG A 246 16.55 3.69 13.77
N HIS A 247 15.84 3.93 12.65
CA HIS A 247 16.24 4.94 11.67
C HIS A 247 16.27 6.34 12.33
N ALA A 248 15.18 6.72 12.98
CA ALA A 248 15.02 8.06 13.53
C ALA A 248 16.02 8.37 14.68
N PHE A 249 16.26 7.41 15.57
CA PHE A 249 17.02 7.65 16.80
C PHE A 249 18.50 7.23 16.74
N VAL A 250 18.86 6.33 15.82
CA VAL A 250 20.23 5.77 15.76
C VAL A 250 20.90 6.03 14.43
N LEU A 251 20.31 5.57 13.32
CA LEU A 251 21.01 5.53 12.05
C LEU A 251 21.03 6.88 11.32
N SER A 252 19.96 7.67 11.36
CA SER A 252 19.92 8.99 10.74
C SER A 252 20.84 10.00 11.47
N PRO A 253 20.88 10.06 12.82
CA PRO A 253 21.86 10.87 13.51
C PRO A 253 23.31 10.48 13.21
N ALA A 254 23.62 9.18 13.14
CA ALA A 254 24.96 8.71 12.78
C ALA A 254 25.33 9.09 11.33
N ALA A 255 24.37 8.99 10.39
CA ALA A 255 24.58 9.43 9.02
C ALA A 255 24.76 10.96 8.93
N ALA A 256 24.00 11.74 9.70
CA ALA A 256 24.14 13.20 9.78
C ALA A 256 25.52 13.65 10.34
N ARG A 257 26.12 12.86 11.25
CA ARG A 257 27.48 13.08 11.74
C ARG A 257 28.57 12.56 10.79
N LEU A 258 28.18 12.06 9.61
CA LEU A 258 29.08 11.50 8.61
C LEU A 258 29.97 10.34 9.12
N GLU A 259 29.48 9.59 10.11
CA GLU A 259 30.21 8.44 10.66
C GLU A 259 30.53 7.42 9.55
N PRO A 260 31.72 6.79 9.59
CA PRO A 260 32.11 5.82 8.57
C PRO A 260 31.09 4.69 8.40
N GLY A 261 30.58 4.50 7.19
CA GLY A 261 29.63 3.45 6.83
C GLY A 261 28.20 3.66 7.33
N ALA A 262 27.87 4.77 8.03
CA ALA A 262 26.53 5.02 8.56
C ALA A 262 25.47 5.11 7.45
N GLY A 263 25.73 5.81 6.34
CA GLY A 263 24.83 5.88 5.21
C GLY A 263 24.49 4.52 4.60
N ASN A 264 25.49 3.63 4.47
CA ASN A 264 25.26 2.28 3.97
C ASN A 264 24.43 1.42 4.96
N ARG A 265 24.66 1.57 6.28
CA ARG A 265 23.85 0.91 7.31
C ARG A 265 22.40 1.40 7.26
N LEU A 266 22.19 2.71 7.14
CA LEU A 266 20.86 3.30 6.98
C LEU A 266 20.17 2.79 5.72
N ALA A 267 20.82 2.85 4.56
CA ALA A 267 20.28 2.37 3.30
C ALA A 267 19.93 0.87 3.32
N ARG A 268 20.69 0.04 4.02
CA ARG A 268 20.40 -1.40 4.19
C ARG A 268 19.16 -1.59 5.06
N SER A 269 19.07 -0.86 6.16
CA SER A 269 17.94 -0.94 7.08
C SER A 269 16.63 -0.46 6.44
N ILE A 270 16.67 0.63 5.65
CA ILE A 270 15.51 1.11 4.88
C ILE A 270 15.05 0.06 3.84
N ARG A 271 15.99 -0.63 3.17
CA ARG A 271 15.63 -1.71 2.24
C ARG A 271 15.02 -2.91 2.95
N LEU A 272 15.47 -3.23 4.16
CA LEU A 272 14.82 -4.26 4.98
C LEU A 272 13.38 -3.86 5.33
N GLU A 273 13.15 -2.59 5.70
CA GLU A 273 11.81 -2.06 5.96
C GLU A 273 10.92 -2.16 4.71
N ALA A 274 11.46 -1.82 3.52
CA ALA A 274 10.75 -2.00 2.26
C ALA A 274 10.41 -3.48 1.98
N ALA A 275 11.27 -4.41 2.32
CA ALA A 275 10.98 -5.85 2.19
C ALA A 275 9.89 -6.30 3.17
N VAL A 276 9.93 -5.84 4.42
CA VAL A 276 8.87 -6.14 5.41
C VAL A 276 7.52 -5.56 4.97
N SER A 277 7.49 -4.39 4.32
CA SER A 277 6.25 -3.82 3.80
C SER A 277 5.57 -4.71 2.76
N LEU A 278 6.32 -5.49 1.98
CA LEU A 278 5.73 -6.46 1.05
C LEU A 278 4.99 -7.59 1.79
N LEU A 279 5.52 -8.03 2.94
CA LEU A 279 4.84 -9.01 3.80
C LEU A 279 3.56 -8.42 4.43
N VAL A 280 3.57 -7.13 4.78
CA VAL A 280 2.35 -6.44 5.25
C VAL A 280 1.30 -6.41 4.14
N PHE A 281 1.68 -6.13 2.89
CA PHE A 281 0.76 -6.15 1.76
C PHE A 281 0.24 -7.55 1.46
N TRP A 282 1.09 -8.57 1.58
CA TRP A 282 0.68 -9.96 1.46
C TRP A 282 -0.37 -10.31 2.51
N ALA A 283 -0.10 -10.07 3.80
CA ALA A 283 -1.04 -10.33 4.89
C ALA A 283 -2.38 -9.58 4.69
N ALA A 284 -2.33 -8.31 4.23
CA ALA A 284 -3.53 -7.54 3.92
C ALA A 284 -4.31 -8.12 2.74
N ALA A 285 -3.63 -8.63 1.72
CA ALA A 285 -4.27 -9.24 0.55
C ALA A 285 -4.92 -10.59 0.90
N GLU A 286 -4.25 -11.41 1.70
CA GLU A 286 -4.77 -12.68 2.19
C GLU A 286 -6.06 -12.50 3.00
N MET A 287 -6.04 -11.59 3.99
CA MET A 287 -7.21 -11.27 4.80
C MET A 287 -8.45 -10.89 3.97
N VAL A 288 -8.25 -10.16 2.88
CA VAL A 288 -9.36 -9.68 2.03
C VAL A 288 -9.77 -10.71 0.99
N SER A 289 -8.86 -11.60 0.55
CA SER A 289 -9.13 -12.55 -0.54
C SER A 289 -9.67 -13.88 -0.03
N ILE A 290 -9.13 -14.41 1.07
CA ILE A 290 -9.44 -15.76 1.56
C ILE A 290 -10.35 -15.71 2.78
N HIS A 291 -10.16 -14.74 3.68
CA HIS A 291 -10.86 -14.67 4.96
C HIS A 291 -11.60 -13.34 5.15
N PRO A 292 -12.55 -12.97 4.27
CA PRO A 292 -13.29 -11.74 4.45
C PRO A 292 -14.14 -11.83 5.74
N LEU A 293 -14.27 -10.70 6.44
CA LEU A 293 -15.02 -10.57 7.71
C LEU A 293 -16.45 -11.12 7.63
N ASP A 294 -17.08 -11.05 6.45
CA ASP A 294 -18.48 -11.46 6.22
C ASP A 294 -18.63 -12.97 6.00
N ALA A 295 -17.55 -13.70 5.84
CA ALA A 295 -17.59 -15.14 5.56
C ALA A 295 -17.96 -15.97 6.81
N GLY A 296 -18.07 -15.36 7.98
CA GLY A 296 -18.53 -16.03 9.21
C GLY A 296 -17.66 -17.20 9.68
N HIS A 297 -16.44 -17.32 9.12
CA HIS A 297 -15.52 -18.41 9.42
C HIS A 297 -14.99 -18.27 10.85
N ARG A 298 -15.75 -18.82 11.81
CA ARG A 298 -15.28 -19.06 13.16
C ARG A 298 -14.30 -20.22 13.10
N ILE A 299 -13.09 -20.02 13.59
CA ILE A 299 -12.25 -21.15 13.99
C ILE A 299 -13.04 -21.82 15.10
N ALA A 300 -13.50 -23.05 14.88
CA ALA A 300 -14.17 -23.81 15.92
C ALA A 300 -13.20 -24.00 17.08
N ALA A 301 -13.68 -23.71 18.28
CA ALA A 301 -12.98 -23.99 19.51
C ALA A 301 -12.88 -25.51 19.74
#